data_40dfb4fa83494c5a285d003b5aed9f0f
#
_entry.id   40dfb4fa83494c5a285d003b5aed9f0f
#
_cell.length_a   1.000
_cell.length_b   1.000
_cell.length_c   1.000
_cell.angle_alpha   90.00
_cell.angle_beta   90.00
_cell.angle_gamma   90.00
#
_symmetry.space_group_name_H-M   'P 1'
#
loop_
_entity.id
_entity.type
_entity.pdbx_description
1 polymer ?
#
loop_
_entity_poly.entity_id
_entity_poly.type
_entity_poly.pdbx_seq_one_letter_code
_entity_poly.pdbx_strand_id
1 'polypeptide(L)'
;GSLQQLTVISRDPAAPSAAYIAGSGGIFKDMTIHDFDMVRHFLGDIAEVNAVGTNVSPEIAEQGDFDQVIVTLKSRDGKLATIINSRTCAFGYDQRLEAFGADGMLSADNLTDTAVRMATSTQTDAKTAIMDFFLERYEDAYRIELETFLDSVAVGGAVSPSVRDGYEALVLADAATRSAQEHRVVAL
;
A
#
# COMPACT_ATOMS: atom_id res chain seq x y z
N GLY A 1 -18.65 -7.94 11.52
CA GLY A 1 -18.64 -9.28 10.91
C GLY A 1 -17.24 -9.75 10.55
N SER A 2 -17.14 -10.97 10.03
CA SER A 2 -15.85 -11.50 9.57
C SER A 2 -15.40 -10.78 8.29
N LEU A 3 -14.14 -10.37 8.23
CA LEU A 3 -13.52 -9.81 7.04
C LEU A 3 -13.46 -10.88 5.93
N GLN A 4 -13.78 -10.49 4.70
CA GLN A 4 -13.81 -11.36 3.52
C GLN A 4 -12.85 -10.88 2.44
N GLN A 5 -12.84 -9.56 2.17
CA GLN A 5 -12.01 -8.95 1.13
C GLN A 5 -11.38 -7.65 1.64
N LEU A 6 -10.18 -7.35 1.14
CA LEU A 6 -9.46 -6.11 1.39
C LEU A 6 -9.01 -5.52 0.06
N THR A 7 -9.24 -4.23 -0.15
CA THR A 7 -8.66 -3.48 -1.27
C THR A 7 -7.76 -2.39 -0.72
N VAL A 8 -6.53 -2.33 -1.22
CA VAL A 8 -5.56 -1.28 -0.90
C VAL A 8 -5.16 -0.58 -2.19
N ILE A 9 -5.20 0.75 -2.18
CA ILE A 9 -4.78 1.58 -3.30
C ILE A 9 -3.73 2.55 -2.79
N SER A 10 -2.54 2.50 -3.39
CA SER A 10 -1.44 3.41 -3.07
C SER A 10 -0.84 3.95 -4.37
N ARG A 11 -0.84 5.29 -4.52
CA ARG A 11 -0.28 5.96 -5.69
C ARG A 11 0.50 7.18 -5.27
N ASP A 12 1.72 7.29 -5.78
CA ASP A 12 2.59 8.44 -5.53
C ASP A 12 2.25 9.61 -6.48
N PRO A 13 2.39 10.86 -6.06
CA PRO A 13 2.12 12.01 -6.92
C PRO A 13 3.06 12.11 -8.11
N ALA A 14 4.31 11.62 -7.97
CA ALA A 14 5.32 11.60 -9.01
C ALA A 14 6.28 10.44 -8.82
N ALA A 15 6.75 9.88 -9.94
CA ALA A 15 7.77 8.83 -9.91
C ALA A 15 9.11 9.36 -9.39
N PRO A 16 9.87 8.57 -8.61
CA PRO A 16 11.25 8.90 -8.26
C PRO A 16 12.16 8.95 -9.48
N SER A 17 13.38 9.49 -9.32
CA SER A 17 14.37 9.50 -10.40
C SER A 17 14.80 8.08 -10.82
N ALA A 18 15.21 7.92 -12.07
CA ALA A 18 15.74 6.65 -12.58
C ALA A 18 16.91 6.10 -11.72
N ALA A 19 17.78 6.99 -11.22
CA ALA A 19 18.87 6.59 -10.33
C ALA A 19 18.40 6.02 -9.00
N TYR A 20 17.32 6.55 -8.43
CA TYR A 20 16.68 6.00 -7.24
C TYR A 20 16.08 4.62 -7.54
N ILE A 21 15.31 4.50 -8.63
CA ILE A 21 14.66 3.25 -9.03
C ILE A 21 15.66 2.12 -9.22
N ALA A 22 16.80 2.40 -9.89
CA ALA A 22 17.86 1.43 -10.09
C ALA A 22 18.43 0.84 -8.78
N GLY A 23 18.36 1.59 -7.67
CA GLY A 23 18.83 1.17 -6.35
C GLY A 23 17.74 0.72 -5.38
N SER A 24 16.45 0.92 -5.70
CA SER A 24 15.33 0.73 -4.77
C SER A 24 14.96 -0.74 -4.52
N GLY A 25 15.36 -1.64 -5.41
CA GLY A 25 14.95 -3.05 -5.39
C GLY A 25 13.63 -3.33 -6.11
N GLY A 26 13.08 -2.33 -6.82
CA GLY A 26 11.85 -2.41 -7.60
C GLY A 26 10.59 -2.07 -6.82
N ILE A 27 9.49 -1.82 -7.54
CA ILE A 27 8.23 -1.31 -6.98
C ILE A 27 7.69 -2.17 -5.83
N PHE A 28 7.85 -3.50 -5.89
CA PHE A 28 7.34 -4.39 -4.85
C PHE A 28 8.08 -4.26 -3.52
N LYS A 29 9.39 -3.92 -3.54
CA LYS A 29 10.20 -3.71 -2.33
C LYS A 29 10.24 -2.28 -1.86
N ASP A 30 10.02 -1.33 -2.75
CA ASP A 30 10.10 0.10 -2.48
C ASP A 30 8.76 0.70 -2.07
N MET A 31 7.68 0.29 -2.74
CA MET A 31 6.34 0.86 -2.57
C MET A 31 5.35 -0.18 -2.01
N THR A 32 5.13 -1.29 -2.73
CA THR A 32 4.10 -2.28 -2.39
C THR A 32 4.36 -2.97 -1.04
N ILE A 33 5.61 -2.97 -0.54
CA ILE A 33 5.97 -3.60 0.73
C ILE A 33 5.14 -3.07 1.91
N HIS A 34 4.78 -1.81 1.90
CA HIS A 34 3.93 -1.18 2.92
C HIS A 34 2.50 -1.72 2.86
N ASP A 35 1.99 -1.93 1.65
CA ASP A 35 0.67 -2.50 1.44
C ASP A 35 0.64 -4.00 1.78
N PHE A 36 1.74 -4.75 1.55
CA PHE A 36 1.86 -6.13 1.99
C PHE A 36 1.80 -6.25 3.51
N ASP A 37 2.47 -5.38 4.24
CA ASP A 37 2.40 -5.35 5.70
C ASP A 37 0.97 -5.04 6.16
N MET A 38 0.31 -4.05 5.55
CA MET A 38 -1.08 -3.72 5.83
C MET A 38 -2.02 -4.91 5.55
N VAL A 39 -1.87 -5.58 4.41
CA VAL A 39 -2.67 -6.77 4.09
C VAL A 39 -2.46 -7.86 5.12
N ARG A 40 -1.23 -8.14 5.56
CA ARG A 40 -0.94 -9.11 6.61
C ARG A 40 -1.56 -8.74 7.95
N HIS A 41 -1.55 -7.46 8.29
CA HIS A 41 -2.20 -6.96 9.52
C HIS A 41 -3.70 -7.32 9.55
N PHE A 42 -4.41 -7.22 8.42
CA PHE A 42 -5.84 -7.52 8.33
C PHE A 42 -6.17 -9.00 8.06
N LEU A 43 -5.41 -9.67 7.21
CA LEU A 43 -5.72 -11.01 6.73
C LEU A 43 -4.92 -12.12 7.41
N GLY A 44 -3.83 -11.78 8.10
CA GLY A 44 -2.89 -12.77 8.64
C GLY A 44 -1.98 -13.36 7.56
N ASP A 45 -1.65 -14.64 7.71
CA ASP A 45 -0.71 -15.33 6.82
C ASP A 45 -1.26 -15.50 5.41
N ILE A 46 -0.43 -15.17 4.42
CA ILE A 46 -0.75 -15.28 3.00
C ILE A 46 -0.29 -16.65 2.46
N ALA A 47 -1.12 -17.25 1.62
CA ALA A 47 -0.83 -18.52 0.98
C ALA A 47 -0.44 -18.40 -0.49
N GLU A 48 -1.00 -17.42 -1.20
CA GLU A 48 -0.81 -17.25 -2.64
C GLU A 48 -0.68 -15.74 -3.00
N VAL A 49 0.24 -15.44 -3.91
CA VAL A 49 0.46 -14.12 -4.49
C VAL A 49 0.42 -14.20 -6.00
N ASN A 50 -0.36 -13.32 -6.64
CA ASN A 50 -0.33 -13.13 -8.09
C ASN A 50 -0.18 -11.65 -8.40
N ALA A 51 0.85 -11.29 -9.15
CA ALA A 51 1.18 -9.92 -9.49
C ALA A 51 1.31 -9.73 -11.00
N VAL A 52 0.77 -8.61 -11.48
CA VAL A 52 0.91 -8.14 -12.87
C VAL A 52 1.45 -6.72 -12.83
N GLY A 53 2.48 -6.46 -13.63
CA GLY A 53 3.10 -5.14 -13.74
C GLY A 53 3.17 -4.69 -15.20
N THR A 54 3.16 -3.37 -15.41
CA THR A 54 3.36 -2.73 -16.70
C THR A 54 4.03 -1.38 -16.52
N ASN A 55 4.43 -0.75 -17.62
CA ASN A 55 5.07 0.55 -17.64
C ASN A 55 4.35 1.51 -18.57
N VAL A 56 4.12 2.72 -18.09
CA VAL A 56 3.73 3.88 -18.91
C VAL A 56 4.92 4.83 -19.09
N SER A 57 5.95 4.74 -18.22
CA SER A 57 7.21 5.48 -18.34
C SER A 57 8.30 4.59 -18.95
N PRO A 58 8.83 4.96 -20.15
CA PRO A 58 9.98 4.26 -20.74
C PRO A 58 11.23 4.30 -19.85
N GLU A 59 11.46 5.39 -19.12
CA GLU A 59 12.63 5.56 -18.24
C GLU A 59 12.63 4.55 -17.10
N ILE A 60 11.46 4.18 -16.57
CA ILE A 60 11.32 3.16 -15.53
C ILE A 60 11.49 1.76 -16.14
N ALA A 61 10.91 1.53 -17.31
CA ALA A 61 11.08 0.28 -18.03
C ALA A 61 12.56 -0.03 -18.34
N GLU A 62 13.37 0.98 -18.68
CA GLU A 62 14.83 0.85 -18.91
C GLU A 62 15.59 0.40 -17.66
N GLN A 63 15.04 0.64 -16.45
CA GLN A 63 15.62 0.15 -15.19
C GLN A 63 15.19 -1.29 -14.86
N GLY A 64 14.35 -1.93 -15.70
CA GLY A 64 13.83 -3.28 -15.47
C GLY A 64 12.79 -3.35 -14.34
N ASP A 65 12.16 -2.24 -13.99
CA ASP A 65 11.12 -2.13 -12.97
C ASP A 65 9.75 -1.80 -13.60
N PHE A 66 8.69 -1.81 -12.79
CA PHE A 66 7.33 -1.41 -13.16
C PHE A 66 6.97 -0.05 -12.54
N ASP A 67 6.06 0.68 -13.19
CA ASP A 67 5.44 1.88 -12.61
C ASP A 67 3.95 1.71 -12.29
N GLN A 68 3.34 0.63 -12.78
CA GLN A 68 1.95 0.25 -12.51
C GLN A 68 1.90 -1.23 -12.14
N VAL A 69 1.33 -1.57 -10.98
CA VAL A 69 1.14 -2.97 -10.60
C VAL A 69 -0.23 -3.22 -9.98
N ILE A 70 -0.75 -4.42 -10.21
CA ILE A 70 -1.90 -4.98 -9.51
C ILE A 70 -1.45 -6.31 -8.91
N VAL A 71 -1.70 -6.47 -7.61
CA VAL A 71 -1.39 -7.71 -6.89
C VAL A 71 -2.68 -8.26 -6.27
N THR A 72 -2.92 -9.54 -6.45
CA THR A 72 -3.95 -10.28 -5.72
C THR A 72 -3.31 -11.25 -4.74
N LEU A 73 -3.86 -11.32 -3.53
CA LEU A 73 -3.38 -12.20 -2.47
C LEU A 73 -4.53 -13.03 -1.93
N LYS A 74 -4.20 -14.26 -1.51
CA LYS A 74 -5.12 -15.13 -0.80
C LYS A 74 -4.50 -15.57 0.51
N SER A 75 -5.20 -15.35 1.60
CA SER A 75 -4.76 -15.81 2.92
C SER A 75 -4.96 -17.30 3.09
N ARG A 76 -4.29 -17.90 4.10
CA ARG A 76 -4.42 -19.32 4.41
C ARG A 76 -5.84 -19.72 4.81
N ASP A 77 -6.61 -18.81 5.38
CA ASP A 77 -8.02 -19.02 5.74
C ASP A 77 -9.02 -18.60 4.64
N GLY A 78 -8.54 -18.30 3.43
CA GLY A 78 -9.34 -18.10 2.22
C GLY A 78 -9.84 -16.68 1.96
N LYS A 79 -9.45 -15.68 2.76
CA LYS A 79 -9.73 -14.26 2.50
C LYS A 79 -8.93 -13.76 1.30
N LEU A 80 -9.43 -12.74 0.63
CA LEU A 80 -8.80 -12.17 -0.56
C LEU A 80 -8.36 -10.73 -0.32
N ALA A 81 -7.25 -10.33 -0.95
CA ALA A 81 -6.86 -8.94 -1.04
C ALA A 81 -6.45 -8.55 -2.46
N THR A 82 -6.65 -7.26 -2.78
CA THR A 82 -6.15 -6.63 -4.00
C THR A 82 -5.37 -5.39 -3.63
N ILE A 83 -4.18 -5.24 -4.17
CA ILE A 83 -3.35 -4.05 -4.07
C ILE A 83 -3.23 -3.44 -5.46
N ILE A 84 -3.40 -2.12 -5.56
CA ILE A 84 -3.25 -1.35 -6.81
C ILE A 84 -2.25 -0.23 -6.55
N ASN A 85 -1.08 -0.31 -7.16
CA ASN A 85 -0.06 0.71 -7.03
C ASN A 85 0.26 1.40 -8.35
N SER A 86 0.63 2.67 -8.24
CA SER A 86 1.16 3.48 -9.32
C SER A 86 2.23 4.43 -8.80
N ARG A 87 3.35 4.53 -9.52
CA ARG A 87 4.38 5.53 -9.22
C ARG A 87 4.00 6.95 -9.64
N THR A 88 2.79 7.14 -10.19
CA THR A 88 2.28 8.45 -10.59
C THR A 88 0.79 8.59 -10.34
N CYS A 89 0.38 9.77 -9.87
CA CYS A 89 -1.02 10.11 -9.65
C CYS A 89 -1.24 11.62 -9.84
N ALA A 90 -2.00 11.99 -10.86
CA ALA A 90 -2.20 13.39 -11.22
C ALA A 90 -2.97 14.23 -10.18
N PHE A 91 -3.63 13.59 -9.21
CA PHE A 91 -4.43 14.28 -8.19
C PHE A 91 -3.81 14.21 -6.77
N GLY A 92 -2.56 13.75 -6.64
CA GLY A 92 -1.81 13.79 -5.37
C GLY A 92 -1.49 12.41 -4.81
N TYR A 93 -1.21 12.33 -3.51
CA TYR A 93 -0.84 11.10 -2.80
C TYR A 93 -2.08 10.28 -2.47
N ASP A 94 -2.45 9.34 -3.35
CA ASP A 94 -3.69 8.55 -3.26
C ASP A 94 -3.49 7.30 -2.40
N GLN A 95 -4.04 7.33 -1.17
CA GLN A 95 -3.91 6.27 -0.18
C GLN A 95 -5.29 5.87 0.35
N ARG A 96 -5.82 4.75 -0.13
CA ARG A 96 -7.18 4.29 0.23
C ARG A 96 -7.18 2.82 0.61
N LEU A 97 -8.09 2.48 1.54
CA LEU A 97 -8.31 1.12 1.99
C LEU A 97 -9.80 0.84 2.11
N GLU A 98 -10.23 -0.33 1.66
CA GLU A 98 -11.59 -0.83 1.83
C GLU A 98 -11.54 -2.23 2.43
N ALA A 99 -12.24 -2.42 3.56
CA ALA A 99 -12.37 -3.70 4.24
C ALA A 99 -13.83 -4.15 4.16
N PHE A 100 -14.11 -5.17 3.36
CA PHE A 100 -15.45 -5.74 3.15
C PHE A 100 -15.62 -7.00 3.98
N GLY A 101 -16.72 -7.08 4.72
CA GLY A 101 -17.04 -8.19 5.61
C GLY A 101 -18.51 -8.61 5.56
N ALA A 102 -18.83 -9.65 6.32
CA ALA A 102 -20.17 -10.26 6.31
C ALA A 102 -21.30 -9.29 6.73
N ASP A 103 -21.00 -8.32 7.59
CA ASP A 103 -22.03 -7.42 8.14
C ASP A 103 -21.91 -5.99 7.60
N GLY A 104 -20.96 -5.72 6.70
CA GLY A 104 -20.76 -4.38 6.14
C GLY A 104 -19.35 -4.14 5.63
N MET A 105 -19.08 -2.89 5.31
CA MET A 105 -17.83 -2.42 4.74
C MET A 105 -17.32 -1.20 5.51
N LEU A 106 -16.01 -1.13 5.69
CA LEU A 106 -15.31 0.07 6.17
C LEU A 106 -14.39 0.58 5.06
N SER A 107 -14.38 1.89 4.85
CA SER A 107 -13.44 2.55 3.93
C SER A 107 -12.67 3.65 4.63
N ALA A 108 -11.38 3.75 4.31
CA ALA A 108 -10.52 4.87 4.63
C ALA A 108 -10.16 5.57 3.33
N ASP A 109 -10.62 6.82 3.18
CA ASP A 109 -10.40 7.65 2.01
C ASP A 109 -9.18 8.57 2.17
N ASN A 110 -8.84 9.25 1.08
CA ASN A 110 -7.82 10.29 1.09
C ASN A 110 -8.21 11.44 2.03
N LEU A 111 -7.20 11.94 2.75
CA LEU A 111 -7.35 13.12 3.60
C LEU A 111 -7.17 14.40 2.77
N THR A 112 -7.93 15.41 3.12
CA THR A 112 -7.82 16.77 2.59
C THR A 112 -7.49 17.72 3.73
N ASP A 113 -6.87 18.87 3.44
CA ASP A 113 -6.49 19.85 4.46
C ASP A 113 -7.69 20.41 5.22
N THR A 114 -8.86 20.40 4.63
CA THR A 114 -10.09 20.90 5.25
C THR A 114 -11.27 20.01 4.92
N ALA A 115 -12.29 20.05 5.76
CA ALA A 115 -13.58 19.39 5.51
C ALA A 115 -14.52 20.23 4.64
N VAL A 116 -14.09 21.39 4.13
CA VAL A 116 -14.92 22.30 3.33
C VAL A 116 -15.26 21.69 1.99
N ARG A 117 -16.53 21.73 1.62
CA ARG A 117 -17.05 21.32 0.33
C ARG A 117 -17.65 22.53 -0.39
N MET A 118 -17.45 22.60 -1.68
CA MET A 118 -17.95 23.67 -2.54
C MET A 118 -19.07 23.18 -3.44
N ALA A 119 -20.14 23.92 -3.51
CA ALA A 119 -21.20 23.75 -4.50
C ALA A 119 -21.41 25.05 -5.27
N THR A 120 -21.48 24.97 -6.60
CA THR A 120 -21.74 26.07 -7.52
C THR A 120 -22.73 25.63 -8.58
N SER A 121 -23.05 26.50 -9.54
CA SER A 121 -23.90 26.12 -10.68
C SER A 121 -23.26 25.06 -11.61
N THR A 122 -21.95 24.83 -11.51
CA THR A 122 -21.20 23.93 -12.39
C THR A 122 -20.52 22.77 -11.66
N GLN A 123 -20.48 22.78 -10.34
CA GLN A 123 -19.84 21.76 -9.50
C GLN A 123 -20.67 21.45 -8.27
N THR A 124 -20.73 20.19 -7.90
CA THR A 124 -21.38 19.73 -6.67
C THR A 124 -20.42 18.88 -5.87
N ASP A 125 -20.35 19.11 -4.54
CA ASP A 125 -19.51 18.34 -3.61
C ASP A 125 -18.00 18.39 -3.92
N ALA A 126 -17.50 19.47 -4.52
CA ALA A 126 -16.08 19.64 -4.80
C ALA A 126 -15.30 19.85 -3.50
N LYS A 127 -14.22 19.12 -3.33
CA LYS A 127 -13.29 19.20 -2.18
C LYS A 127 -12.02 19.93 -2.58
N THR A 128 -11.23 20.33 -1.59
CA THR A 128 -9.82 20.74 -1.79
C THR A 128 -8.99 19.57 -2.28
N ALA A 129 -7.79 19.83 -2.76
CA ALA A 129 -6.81 18.79 -3.08
C ALA A 129 -6.59 17.86 -1.88
N ILE A 130 -6.24 16.63 -2.14
CA ILE A 130 -5.78 15.69 -1.11
C ILE A 130 -4.39 16.08 -0.64
N MET A 131 -3.97 15.61 0.54
CA MET A 131 -2.62 15.82 1.06
C MET A 131 -1.57 15.40 0.04
N ASP A 132 -0.51 16.20 -0.08
CA ASP A 132 0.42 16.14 -1.21
C ASP A 132 1.35 14.92 -1.13
N PHE A 133 1.84 14.57 0.07
CA PHE A 133 2.81 13.50 0.19
C PHE A 133 2.75 12.76 1.55
N PHE A 134 3.57 11.71 1.69
CA PHE A 134 3.54 10.83 2.86
C PHE A 134 3.88 11.53 4.19
N LEU A 135 4.75 12.53 4.17
CA LEU A 135 5.13 13.24 5.39
C LEU A 135 3.94 13.91 6.07
N GLU A 136 3.08 14.55 5.30
CA GLU A 136 1.86 15.21 5.79
C GLU A 136 0.78 14.16 6.12
N ARG A 137 0.60 13.20 5.21
CA ARG A 137 -0.44 12.17 5.35
C ARG A 137 -0.25 11.28 6.58
N TYR A 138 0.99 11.00 6.95
CA TYR A 138 1.35 10.05 8.00
C TYR A 138 2.04 10.68 9.22
N GLU A 139 1.96 12.01 9.40
CA GLU A 139 2.54 12.70 10.56
C GLU A 139 2.10 12.05 11.89
N ASP A 140 0.81 11.84 12.06
CA ASP A 140 0.26 11.18 13.25
C ASP A 140 0.71 9.72 13.37
N ALA A 141 0.82 8.99 12.25
CA ALA A 141 1.27 7.60 12.26
C ALA A 141 2.71 7.49 12.75
N TYR A 142 3.62 8.34 12.26
CA TYR A 142 5.02 8.39 12.71
C TYR A 142 5.14 8.75 14.19
N ARG A 143 4.34 9.72 14.65
CA ARG A 143 4.31 10.10 16.08
C ARG A 143 3.84 8.93 16.95
N ILE A 144 2.74 8.29 16.58
CA ILE A 144 2.16 7.15 17.32
C ILE A 144 3.12 5.96 17.32
N GLU A 145 3.77 5.67 16.20
CA GLU A 145 4.79 4.62 16.11
C GLU A 145 5.92 4.84 17.11
N LEU A 146 6.49 6.05 17.13
CA LEU A 146 7.57 6.39 18.05
C LEU A 146 7.13 6.32 19.51
N GLU A 147 5.97 6.87 19.86
CA GLU A 147 5.39 6.81 21.20
C GLU A 147 5.20 5.35 21.65
N THR A 148 4.58 4.53 20.80
CA THR A 148 4.34 3.10 21.07
C THR A 148 5.65 2.33 21.29
N PHE A 149 6.67 2.63 20.47
CA PHE A 149 7.99 2.03 20.61
C PHE A 149 8.63 2.39 21.96
N LEU A 150 8.64 3.69 22.31
CA LEU A 150 9.22 4.17 23.57
C LEU A 150 8.50 3.58 24.78
N ASP A 151 7.18 3.48 24.74
CA ASP A 151 6.38 2.87 25.81
C ASP A 151 6.73 1.38 25.97
N SER A 152 6.87 0.65 24.85
CA SER A 152 7.26 -0.76 24.87
C SER A 152 8.66 -0.95 25.49
N VAL A 153 9.62 -0.08 25.13
CA VAL A 153 10.97 -0.10 25.69
C VAL A 153 10.94 0.20 27.20
N ALA A 154 10.16 1.18 27.64
CA ALA A 154 10.08 1.60 29.03
C ALA A 154 9.57 0.49 29.97
N VAL A 155 8.66 -0.35 29.48
CA VAL A 155 8.11 -1.48 30.27
C VAL A 155 8.82 -2.82 30.00
N GLY A 156 9.81 -2.86 29.11
CA GLY A 156 10.48 -4.10 28.70
C GLY A 156 9.56 -5.05 27.93
N GLY A 157 8.55 -4.49 27.24
CA GLY A 157 7.57 -5.24 26.47
C GLY A 157 8.02 -5.61 25.05
N ALA A 158 7.23 -6.43 24.38
CA ALA A 158 7.44 -6.73 22.96
C ALA A 158 7.09 -5.53 22.09
N VAL A 159 7.89 -5.26 21.07
CA VAL A 159 7.64 -4.23 20.07
C VAL A 159 6.75 -4.77 18.97
N SER A 160 5.74 -3.99 18.55
CA SER A 160 4.86 -4.33 17.43
C SER A 160 4.60 -3.05 16.59
N PRO A 161 4.75 -3.10 15.24
CA PRO A 161 5.23 -4.25 14.46
C PRO A 161 6.67 -4.64 14.80
N SER A 162 7.00 -5.90 14.60
CA SER A 162 8.30 -6.49 14.91
C SER A 162 9.18 -6.63 13.67
N VAL A 163 10.46 -6.94 13.85
CA VAL A 163 11.37 -7.32 12.74
C VAL A 163 10.81 -8.51 11.93
N ARG A 164 10.06 -9.40 12.57
CA ARG A 164 9.40 -10.53 11.89
C ARG A 164 8.35 -10.04 10.91
N ASP A 165 7.55 -9.04 11.27
CA ASP A 165 6.52 -8.48 10.38
C ASP A 165 7.15 -7.84 9.14
N GLY A 166 8.22 -7.08 9.30
CA GLY A 166 8.99 -6.54 8.16
C GLY A 166 9.59 -7.62 7.27
N TYR A 167 10.10 -8.71 7.85
CA TYR A 167 10.62 -9.84 7.09
C TYR A 167 9.51 -10.53 6.27
N GLU A 168 8.35 -10.76 6.84
CA GLU A 168 7.23 -11.38 6.14
C GLU A 168 6.67 -10.48 5.01
N ALA A 169 6.67 -9.16 5.20
CA ALA A 169 6.33 -8.23 4.12
C ALA A 169 7.34 -8.32 2.96
N LEU A 170 8.65 -8.47 3.26
CA LEU A 170 9.69 -8.68 2.25
C LEU A 170 9.52 -10.00 1.51
N VAL A 171 9.12 -11.08 2.19
CA VAL A 171 8.80 -12.38 1.56
C VAL A 171 7.69 -12.23 0.53
N LEU A 172 6.65 -11.43 0.84
CA LEU A 172 5.57 -11.13 -0.11
C LEU A 172 6.07 -10.29 -1.30
N ALA A 173 6.94 -9.32 -1.07
CA ALA A 173 7.55 -8.50 -2.14
C ALA A 173 8.38 -9.37 -3.11
N ASP A 174 9.19 -10.30 -2.58
CA ASP A 174 9.94 -11.27 -3.40
C ASP A 174 9.02 -12.22 -4.17
N ALA A 175 7.93 -12.68 -3.56
CA ALA A 175 6.93 -13.51 -4.21
C ALA A 175 6.20 -12.77 -5.33
N ALA A 176 5.83 -11.49 -5.11
CA ALA A 176 5.19 -10.65 -6.13
C ALA A 176 6.15 -10.37 -7.30
N THR A 177 7.42 -10.11 -7.01
CA THR A 177 8.46 -9.93 -8.05
C THR A 177 8.54 -11.18 -8.93
N ARG A 178 8.66 -12.36 -8.34
CA ARG A 178 8.67 -13.63 -9.09
C ARG A 178 7.38 -13.85 -9.87
N SER A 179 6.23 -13.56 -9.26
CA SER A 179 4.93 -13.72 -9.92
C SER A 179 4.83 -12.86 -11.18
N ALA A 180 5.22 -11.59 -11.09
CA ALA A 180 5.18 -10.66 -12.22
C ALA A 180 6.17 -11.05 -13.33
N GLN A 181 7.37 -11.52 -12.99
CA GLN A 181 8.40 -11.94 -13.94
C GLN A 181 8.08 -13.28 -14.61
N GLU A 182 7.54 -14.24 -13.87
CA GLU A 182 7.26 -15.59 -14.35
C GLU A 182 5.82 -15.74 -14.86
N HIS A 183 4.98 -14.71 -14.76
CA HIS A 183 3.56 -14.68 -15.18
C HIS A 183 2.74 -15.84 -14.59
N ARG A 184 2.93 -16.11 -13.30
CA ARG A 184 2.23 -17.19 -12.58
C ARG A 184 1.93 -16.84 -11.13
N VAL A 185 0.98 -17.56 -10.56
CA VAL A 185 0.75 -17.53 -9.11
C VAL A 185 1.94 -18.14 -8.38
N VAL A 186 2.35 -17.51 -7.28
CA VAL A 186 3.38 -18.02 -6.36
C VAL A 186 2.72 -18.45 -5.06
N ALA A 187 2.90 -19.71 -4.69
CA ALA A 187 2.52 -20.23 -3.37
C ALA A 187 3.62 -19.98 -2.34
N LEU A 188 3.21 -19.76 -1.05
CA LEU A 188 4.04 -19.47 0.11
C LEU A 188 3.97 -20.56 1.17
#